data_929bcbe435466f118de780a3401b0b31
#
_entry.id   929bcbe435466f118de780a3401b0b31
#
_cell.length_a   1.000
_cell.length_b   1.000
_cell.length_c   1.000
_cell.angle_alpha   90.00
_cell.angle_beta   90.00
_cell.angle_gamma   90.00
#
_symmetry.space_group_name_H-M   'P 1'
#
loop_
_entity.id
_entity.type
_entity.pdbx_description
1 polymer ?
#
loop_
_entity_poly.entity_id
_entity_poly.type
_entity_poly.pdbx_seq_one_letter_code
_entity_poly.pdbx_strand_id
1 'polypeptide(L)' 'LNSEEDQKEEYMTEIAAGLRQPWEYRVKFFGEDEETAKNMVSDEKDRYKTEEFGE' A
#
# COMPACT_ATOMS: atom_id res chain seq x y z
N LEU A 1 15.56 -18.43 3.06
CA LEU A 1 14.11 -18.38 3.13
C LEU A 1 13.65 -17.00 3.56
N ASN A 2 12.73 -16.44 2.79
CA ASN A 2 12.21 -15.11 3.10
C ASN A 2 11.08 -15.22 4.13
N SER A 3 11.22 -14.49 5.22
CA SER A 3 10.15 -14.38 6.18
C SER A 3 9.08 -13.42 5.63
N GLU A 4 7.94 -13.38 6.32
CA GLU A 4 6.88 -12.47 5.93
C GLU A 4 7.38 -11.02 6.02
N GLU A 5 8.18 -10.72 7.01
CA GLU A 5 8.73 -9.39 7.17
C GLU A 5 9.63 -9.01 6.00
N ASP A 6 10.44 -9.96 5.54
CA ASP A 6 11.31 -9.72 4.39
C ASP A 6 10.47 -9.45 3.14
N GLN A 7 9.39 -10.18 2.96
CA GLN A 7 8.51 -9.99 1.82
C GLN A 7 7.85 -8.62 1.87
N LYS A 8 7.44 -8.18 3.05
CA LYS A 8 6.84 -6.86 3.20
C LYS A 8 7.84 -5.77 2.84
N GLU A 9 9.06 -5.92 3.28
CA GLU A 9 10.11 -4.98 2.98
C GLU A 9 10.36 -4.90 1.47
N GLU A 10 10.38 -6.04 0.82
CA GLU A 10 10.55 -6.11 -0.62
C GLU A 10 9.42 -5.35 -1.33
N TYR A 11 8.19 -5.61 -0.90
CA TYR A 11 7.05 -4.94 -1.51
C TYR A 11 7.14 -3.43 -1.35
N MET A 12 7.51 -2.98 -0.16
CA MET A 12 7.61 -1.55 0.09
C MET A 12 8.71 -0.90 -0.75
N THR A 13 9.83 -1.60 -0.89
CA THR A 13 10.92 -1.11 -1.72
C THR A 13 10.47 -0.99 -3.17
N GLU A 14 9.76 -1.99 -3.66
CA GLU A 14 9.28 -1.97 -5.03
C GLU A 14 8.23 -0.89 -5.26
N ILE A 15 7.37 -0.69 -4.26
CA ILE A 15 6.37 0.37 -4.35
C ILE A 15 7.05 1.73 -4.43
N ALA A 16 8.05 1.95 -3.60
CA ALA A 16 8.79 3.22 -3.59
C ALA A 16 9.52 3.45 -4.91
N ALA A 17 9.94 2.37 -5.56
CA ALA A 17 10.63 2.47 -6.83
C ALA A 17 9.69 2.58 -8.03
N GLY A 18 8.39 2.51 -7.79
CA GLY A 18 7.41 2.57 -8.87
C GLY A 18 7.23 1.26 -9.63
N LEU A 19 7.75 0.18 -9.09
CA LEU A 19 7.67 -1.13 -9.75
C LEU A 19 6.43 -1.90 -9.35
N ARG A 20 5.76 -1.49 -8.28
CA ARG A 20 4.60 -2.19 -7.76
C ARG A 20 3.59 -1.18 -7.23
N GLN A 21 2.32 -1.51 -7.33
CA GLN A 21 1.26 -0.61 -6.87
C GLN A 21 1.03 -0.80 -5.36
N PRO A 22 0.72 0.29 -4.63
CA PRO A 22 0.48 0.17 -3.19
C PRO A 22 -0.66 -0.80 -2.84
N TRP A 23 -1.69 -0.90 -3.68
CA TRP A 23 -2.81 -1.79 -3.38
C TRP A 23 -2.40 -3.25 -3.43
N GLU A 24 -1.31 -3.58 -4.16
CA GLU A 24 -0.83 -4.95 -4.21
C GLU A 24 -0.36 -5.43 -2.84
N TYR A 25 0.23 -4.53 -2.05
CA TYR A 25 0.64 -4.85 -0.69
C TYR A 25 -0.57 -5.27 0.15
N ARG A 26 -1.67 -4.54 0.02
CA ARG A 26 -2.88 -4.85 0.80
C ARG A 26 -3.48 -6.18 0.36
N VAL A 27 -3.49 -6.44 -0.94
CA VAL A 27 -3.98 -7.72 -1.44
C VAL A 27 -3.15 -8.86 -0.88
N LYS A 28 -1.84 -8.72 -0.91
CA LYS A 28 -0.94 -9.79 -0.51
C LYS A 28 -0.96 -10.03 1.01
N PHE A 29 -0.88 -8.97 1.78
CA PHE A 29 -0.65 -9.11 3.22
C PHE A 29 -1.90 -8.92 4.06
N PHE A 30 -2.87 -8.20 3.55
CA PHE A 30 -4.12 -7.95 4.29
C PHE A 30 -5.23 -8.89 3.85
N GLY A 31 -5.05 -9.60 2.74
CA GLY A 31 -6.06 -10.52 2.26
C GLY A 31 -7.24 -9.84 1.61
N GLU A 32 -7.11 -8.59 1.23
CA GLU A 32 -8.20 -7.85 0.59
C GLU A 32 -8.25 -8.18 -0.89
N ASP A 33 -9.45 -8.06 -1.47
CA ASP A 33 -9.55 -8.18 -2.92
C ASP A 33 -9.05 -6.91 -3.58
N GLU A 34 -8.80 -7.00 -4.88
CA GLU A 34 -8.16 -5.90 -5.61
C GLU A 34 -8.96 -4.60 -5.50
N GLU A 35 -10.26 -4.70 -5.70
CA GLU A 35 -11.11 -3.51 -5.69
C GLU A 35 -11.10 -2.84 -4.31
N THR A 36 -11.24 -3.62 -3.26
CA THR A 36 -11.20 -3.10 -1.91
C THR A 36 -9.85 -2.47 -1.61
N ALA A 37 -8.78 -3.15 -2.00
CA ALA A 37 -7.43 -2.64 -1.75
C ALA A 37 -7.22 -1.29 -2.44
N LYS A 38 -7.68 -1.16 -3.67
CA LYS A 38 -7.54 0.09 -4.41
C LYS A 38 -8.32 1.21 -3.74
N ASN A 39 -9.53 0.91 -3.27
CA ASN A 39 -10.35 1.91 -2.60
C ASN A 39 -9.71 2.37 -1.30
N MET A 40 -9.14 1.44 -0.55
CA MET A 40 -8.50 1.78 0.72
C MET A 40 -7.28 2.67 0.51
N VAL A 41 -6.49 2.37 -0.50
CA VAL A 41 -5.32 3.20 -0.81
C VAL A 41 -5.75 4.61 -1.21
N SER A 42 -6.80 4.70 -2.02
CA SER A 42 -7.32 5.99 -2.45
C SER A 42 -7.80 6.81 -1.25
N ASP A 43 -8.51 6.17 -0.33
CA ASP A 43 -9.00 6.84 0.88
C ASP A 43 -7.84 7.35 1.73
N GLU A 44 -6.80 6.55 1.87
CA GLU A 44 -5.64 6.95 2.64
C GLU A 44 -4.93 8.13 2.02
N LYS A 45 -4.81 8.13 0.71
CA LYS A 45 -4.18 9.26 0.01
C LYS A 45 -4.98 10.54 0.23
N ASP A 46 -6.30 10.44 0.13
CA ASP A 46 -7.15 11.61 0.34
C ASP A 46 -7.01 12.12 1.76
N ARG A 47 -6.92 11.22 2.72
CA ARG A 47 -6.76 11.62 4.11
C ARG A 47 -5.47 12.38 4.34
N TYR A 48 -4.38 11.88 3.79
CA TYR A 48 -3.09 12.55 3.93
C TYR A 48 -3.12 13.93 3.30
N LYS A 49 -3.75 14.05 2.14
CA LYS A 49 -3.89 15.33 1.50
C LYS A 49 -4.66 16.33 2.36
N THR A 50 -5.76 15.86 2.92
CA THR A 50 -6.59 16.69 3.77
C THR A 50 -5.81 17.19 4.98
N GLU A 51 -5.05 16.31 5.60
CA GLU A 51 -4.24 16.68 6.75
C GLU A 51 -3.20 17.71 6.38
N GLU A 52 -2.63 17.56 5.21
CA GLU A 52 -1.59 18.47 4.75
C GLU A 52 -2.12 19.89 4.59
N PHE A 53 -3.35 20.02 4.11
CA PHE A 53 -3.96 21.32 3.90
C PHE A 53 -4.78 21.79 5.09
N GLY A 54 -5.05 20.92 6.03
CA GLY A 54 -5.87 21.23 7.17
C GLY A 54 -5.18 22.11 8.19
N GLU A 55 -3.94 22.41 7.96
CA GLU A 55 -3.18 23.28 8.84
C GLU A 55 -3.61 24.74 8.75
#